data_db7e41e0026e31dbb7c5aa895b59cc91
#
_entry.id   db7e41e0026e31dbb7c5aa895b59cc91
#
_cell.length_a   1.000
_cell.length_b   1.000
_cell.length_c   1.000
_cell.angle_alpha   90.00
_cell.angle_beta   90.00
_cell.angle_gamma   90.00
#
_symmetry.space_group_name_H-M   'P 1'
#
loop_
_entity.id
_entity.type
_entity.pdbx_description
1 polymer ?
#
loop_
_entity_poly.entity_id
_entity_poly.type
_entity_poly.pdbx_seq_one_letter_code
_entity_poly.pdbx_strand_id
1 'polypeptide(L)'
;MPRQSVFDMPFLKVYSCLVQKAERKGRTKEEVDQVTTWLTGYESTDVIGDKTYGEFLENAPSWNPGADMIKGAICGVKVEEITDPMTKKMRQLDKLVDDLAKGKPMEKILS
;
A
#
# COMPACT_ATOMS: atom_id res chain seq x y z
N MET A 1 -8.01 0.59 -27.22
CA MET A 1 -8.74 0.33 -25.97
C MET A 1 -7.93 0.83 -24.79
N PRO A 2 -8.48 1.72 -24.00
CA PRO A 2 -7.79 2.10 -22.78
C PRO A 2 -7.71 0.90 -21.85
N ARG A 3 -6.54 0.70 -21.29
CA ARG A 3 -6.40 -0.32 -20.26
C ARG A 3 -7.09 0.17 -19.00
N GLN A 4 -7.77 -0.72 -18.32
CA GLN A 4 -8.26 -0.41 -17.00
C GLN A 4 -7.06 -0.20 -16.09
N SER A 5 -6.97 0.97 -15.51
CA SER A 5 -5.91 1.29 -14.55
C SER A 5 -6.15 0.53 -13.25
N VAL A 6 -5.08 0.19 -12.53
CA VAL A 6 -5.20 -0.37 -11.19
C VAL A 6 -6.01 0.56 -10.28
N PHE A 7 -5.98 1.86 -10.55
CA PHE A 7 -6.75 2.84 -9.78
C PHE A 7 -8.26 2.71 -9.95
N ASP A 8 -8.70 2.12 -11.07
CA ASP A 8 -10.13 1.90 -11.33
C ASP A 8 -10.63 0.57 -10.79
N MET A 9 -9.73 -0.29 -10.31
CA MET A 9 -10.10 -1.57 -9.73
C MET A 9 -10.66 -1.38 -8.32
N PRO A 10 -11.60 -2.24 -7.88
CA PRO A 10 -12.08 -2.20 -6.51
C PRO A 10 -10.92 -2.34 -5.52
N PHE A 11 -10.93 -1.51 -4.48
CA PHE A 11 -9.90 -1.57 -3.44
C PHE A 11 -9.74 -3.00 -2.90
N LEU A 12 -10.85 -3.66 -2.58
CA LEU A 12 -10.82 -4.99 -1.98
C LEU A 12 -10.12 -6.01 -2.87
N LYS A 13 -10.26 -5.89 -4.19
CA LYS A 13 -9.61 -6.79 -5.12
C LYS A 13 -8.10 -6.61 -5.12
N VAL A 14 -7.64 -5.36 -5.16
CA VAL A 14 -6.20 -5.05 -5.11
C VAL A 14 -5.63 -5.42 -3.75
N TYR A 15 -6.34 -5.07 -2.69
CA TYR A 15 -5.90 -5.31 -1.32
C TYR A 15 -5.76 -6.80 -1.03
N SER A 16 -6.70 -7.63 -1.53
CA SER A 16 -6.60 -9.07 -1.32
C SER A 16 -5.33 -9.65 -1.94
N CYS A 17 -4.88 -9.09 -3.07
CA CYS A 17 -3.61 -9.50 -3.67
C CYS A 17 -2.42 -9.17 -2.78
N LEU A 18 -2.44 -7.99 -2.15
CA LEU A 18 -1.39 -7.58 -1.22
C LEU A 18 -1.38 -8.49 0.02
N VAL A 19 -2.55 -8.80 0.55
CA VAL A 19 -2.69 -9.70 1.70
C VAL A 19 -2.15 -11.08 1.35
N GLN A 20 -2.52 -11.62 0.18
CA GLN A 20 -2.04 -12.93 -0.26
C GLN A 20 -0.52 -12.96 -0.40
N LYS A 21 0.06 -11.89 -0.91
CA LYS A 21 1.52 -11.77 -1.04
C LYS A 21 2.21 -11.91 0.31
N ALA A 22 1.67 -11.24 1.32
CA ALA A 22 2.21 -11.32 2.68
C ALA A 22 1.99 -12.69 3.30
N GLU A 23 0.79 -13.25 3.13
CA GLU A 23 0.45 -14.56 3.68
C GLU A 23 1.33 -15.68 3.13
N ARG A 24 1.70 -15.61 1.85
CA ARG A 24 2.61 -16.57 1.23
C ARG A 24 3.98 -16.59 1.90
N LYS A 25 4.34 -15.53 2.59
CA LYS A 25 5.62 -15.39 3.28
C LYS A 25 5.49 -15.54 4.79
N GLY A 26 4.32 -16.02 5.27
CA GLY A 26 4.10 -16.27 6.68
C GLY A 26 3.66 -15.07 7.50
N ARG A 27 3.31 -13.96 6.84
CA ARG A 27 2.77 -12.78 7.53
C ARG A 27 1.24 -12.88 7.59
N THR A 28 0.62 -12.01 8.38
CA THR A 28 -0.82 -12.06 8.59
C THR A 28 -1.52 -10.87 7.95
N LYS A 29 -2.84 -11.03 7.72
CA LYS A 29 -3.68 -9.94 7.23
C LYS A 29 -3.65 -8.77 8.22
N GLU A 30 -3.66 -9.04 9.51
CA GLU A 30 -3.60 -8.00 10.55
C GLU A 30 -2.34 -7.14 10.40
N GLU A 31 -1.22 -7.75 10.06
CA GLU A 31 0.02 -7.00 9.84
C GLU A 31 -0.09 -6.11 8.60
N VAL A 32 -0.70 -6.61 7.52
CA VAL A 32 -0.95 -5.80 6.32
C VAL A 32 -1.90 -4.64 6.65
N ASP A 33 -2.95 -4.90 7.43
CA ASP A 33 -3.90 -3.88 7.86
C ASP A 33 -3.20 -2.79 8.69
N GLN A 34 -2.31 -3.17 9.59
CA GLN A 34 -1.55 -2.21 10.40
C GLN A 34 -0.67 -1.31 9.52
N VAL A 35 0.02 -1.89 8.57
CA VAL A 35 0.87 -1.14 7.64
C VAL A 35 0.01 -0.15 6.84
N THR A 36 -1.13 -0.63 6.33
CA THR A 36 -2.02 0.18 5.51
C THR A 36 -2.60 1.35 6.30
N THR A 37 -3.10 1.10 7.51
CA THR A 37 -3.70 2.15 8.34
C THR A 37 -2.65 3.15 8.82
N TRP A 38 -1.46 2.68 9.13
CA TRP A 38 -0.33 3.55 9.49
C TRP A 38 0.00 4.52 8.36
N LEU A 39 0.06 4.01 7.12
CA LEU A 39 0.45 4.81 5.96
C LEU A 39 -0.62 5.81 5.56
N THR A 40 -1.88 5.40 5.57
CA THR A 40 -2.99 6.17 5.00
C THR A 40 -3.76 7.02 6.01
N GLY A 41 -3.69 6.66 7.28
CA GLY A 41 -4.45 7.34 8.32
C GLY A 41 -5.89 6.86 8.47
N TYR A 42 -6.33 5.87 7.70
CA TYR A 42 -7.64 5.26 7.92
C TYR A 42 -7.66 4.54 9.27
N GLU A 43 -8.80 4.60 9.96
CA GLU A 43 -8.95 3.89 11.23
C GLU A 43 -8.88 2.38 11.05
N SER A 44 -9.42 1.89 9.94
CA SER A 44 -9.49 0.47 9.62
C SER A 44 -9.70 0.33 8.13
N THR A 45 -9.29 -0.79 7.56
CA THR A 45 -9.54 -1.08 6.15
C THR A 45 -11.03 -1.31 5.87
N ASP A 46 -11.81 -1.64 6.90
CA ASP A 46 -13.25 -1.86 6.75
C ASP A 46 -14.01 -0.60 6.36
N VAL A 47 -13.50 0.59 6.70
CA VAL A 47 -14.17 1.85 6.37
C VAL A 47 -14.03 2.24 4.91
N ILE A 48 -13.20 1.55 4.16
CA ILE A 48 -12.93 1.86 2.75
C ILE A 48 -14.09 1.40 1.86
N GLY A 49 -14.69 0.24 2.17
CA GLY A 49 -15.87 -0.25 1.50
C GLY A 49 -15.68 -0.49 0.00
N ASP A 50 -16.60 0.02 -0.80
CA ASP A 50 -16.67 -0.23 -2.24
C ASP A 50 -15.82 0.73 -3.07
N LYS A 51 -14.96 1.52 -2.45
CA LYS A 51 -14.13 2.47 -3.18
C LYS A 51 -13.17 1.76 -4.14
N THR A 52 -12.84 2.46 -5.22
CA THR A 52 -11.75 2.01 -6.08
C THR A 52 -10.41 2.24 -5.39
N TYR A 53 -9.37 1.59 -5.89
CA TYR A 53 -8.04 1.76 -5.31
C TYR A 53 -7.57 3.22 -5.42
N GLY A 54 -7.88 3.88 -6.54
CA GLY A 54 -7.59 5.30 -6.71
C GLY A 54 -8.29 6.16 -5.69
N GLU A 55 -9.59 5.92 -5.48
CA GLU A 55 -10.36 6.64 -4.46
C GLU A 55 -9.81 6.42 -3.06
N PHE A 56 -9.42 5.18 -2.76
CA PHE A 56 -8.77 4.84 -1.50
C PHE A 56 -7.52 5.69 -1.27
N LEU A 57 -6.64 5.79 -2.27
CA LEU A 57 -5.41 6.56 -2.16
C LEU A 57 -5.68 8.06 -2.09
N GLU A 58 -6.61 8.55 -2.91
CA GLU A 58 -6.93 9.98 -3.01
C GLU A 58 -7.59 10.49 -1.74
N ASN A 59 -8.45 9.69 -1.12
CA ASN A 59 -9.24 10.07 0.04
C ASN A 59 -8.58 9.68 1.37
N ALA A 60 -7.33 9.22 1.35
CA ALA A 60 -6.61 8.89 2.57
C ALA A 60 -6.61 10.09 3.51
N PRO A 61 -7.15 9.95 4.74
CA PRO A 61 -7.37 11.08 5.62
C PRO A 61 -6.09 11.73 6.13
N SER A 62 -5.02 10.96 6.28
CA SER A 62 -3.77 11.48 6.83
C SER A 62 -2.59 10.65 6.34
N TRP A 63 -2.13 10.95 5.13
CA TRP A 63 -0.97 10.24 4.57
C TRP A 63 0.23 10.48 5.47
N ASN A 64 0.86 9.41 5.92
CA ASN A 64 1.92 9.50 6.92
C ASN A 64 3.14 10.22 6.34
N PRO A 65 3.62 11.29 7.00
CA PRO A 65 4.82 11.98 6.51
C PRO A 65 6.07 11.09 6.51
N GLY A 66 6.09 10.03 7.31
CA GLY A 66 7.16 9.03 7.27
C GLY A 66 7.25 8.30 5.94
N ALA A 67 6.21 8.39 5.11
CA ALA A 67 6.21 7.79 3.78
C ALA A 67 7.32 8.36 2.89
N ASP A 68 7.75 9.60 3.13
CA ASP A 68 8.85 10.20 2.36
C ASP A 68 10.18 9.49 2.61
N MET A 69 10.28 8.71 3.68
CA MET A 69 11.47 7.92 3.98
C MET A 69 11.47 6.57 3.28
N ILE A 70 10.37 6.21 2.62
CA ILE A 70 10.26 4.95 1.88
C ILE A 70 11.11 5.05 0.61
N LYS A 71 12.12 4.22 0.52
CA LYS A 71 13.05 4.20 -0.61
C LYS A 71 13.24 2.78 -1.11
N GLY A 72 13.77 2.67 -2.31
CA GLY A 72 14.10 1.39 -2.90
C GLY A 72 13.23 1.08 -4.10
N ALA A 73 13.53 -0.02 -4.77
CA ALA A 73 12.85 -0.41 -5.98
C ALA A 73 11.71 -1.38 -5.69
N ILE A 74 10.61 -1.22 -6.40
CA ILE A 74 9.52 -2.17 -6.45
C ILE A 74 9.13 -2.34 -7.91
N CYS A 75 9.11 -3.59 -8.38
CA CYS A 75 8.83 -3.89 -9.80
C CYS A 75 9.75 -3.13 -10.77
N GLY A 76 11.01 -2.92 -10.38
CA GLY A 76 12.00 -2.25 -11.22
C GLY A 76 11.94 -0.73 -11.21
N VAL A 77 11.07 -0.14 -10.40
CA VAL A 77 10.90 1.31 -10.31
C VAL A 77 11.33 1.78 -8.92
N LYS A 78 12.18 2.80 -8.87
CA LYS A 78 12.58 3.40 -7.61
C LYS A 78 11.47 4.32 -7.10
N VAL A 79 10.97 4.06 -5.90
CA VAL A 79 9.86 4.80 -5.31
C VAL A 79 10.18 6.29 -5.19
N GLU A 80 11.39 6.63 -4.78
CA GLU A 80 11.81 8.02 -4.59
C GLU A 80 11.90 8.81 -5.89
N GLU A 81 11.93 8.14 -7.04
CA GLU A 81 12.00 8.78 -8.35
C GLU A 81 10.65 8.99 -9.00
N ILE A 82 9.58 8.47 -8.41
CA ILE A 82 8.23 8.60 -8.97
C ILE A 82 7.74 10.03 -8.77
N THR A 83 7.34 10.67 -9.86
CA THR A 83 6.88 12.07 -9.81
C THR A 83 5.36 12.20 -9.72
N ASP A 84 4.61 11.22 -10.25
CA ASP A 84 3.15 11.25 -10.17
C ASP A 84 2.68 10.93 -8.74
N PRO A 85 1.94 11.84 -8.09
CA PRO A 85 1.55 11.66 -6.69
C PRO A 85 0.75 10.37 -6.42
N MET A 86 -0.20 10.03 -7.29
CA MET A 86 -1.02 8.84 -7.10
C MET A 86 -0.20 7.57 -7.27
N THR A 87 0.63 7.53 -8.31
CA THR A 87 1.51 6.39 -8.56
C THR A 87 2.50 6.23 -7.42
N LYS A 88 3.03 7.34 -6.91
CA LYS A 88 3.96 7.32 -5.78
C LYS A 88 3.31 6.72 -4.54
N LYS A 89 2.08 7.14 -4.21
CA LYS A 89 1.33 6.59 -3.09
C LYS A 89 1.11 5.09 -3.23
N MET A 90 0.70 4.67 -4.42
CA MET A 90 0.49 3.24 -4.70
C MET A 90 1.78 2.44 -4.49
N ARG A 91 2.89 2.94 -5.02
CA ARG A 91 4.18 2.25 -4.91
C ARG A 91 4.73 2.27 -3.49
N GLN A 92 4.46 3.31 -2.72
CA GLN A 92 4.84 3.36 -1.31
C GLN A 92 4.15 2.24 -0.53
N LEU A 93 2.87 2.05 -0.75
CA LEU A 93 2.14 0.95 -0.10
C LEU A 93 2.67 -0.41 -0.57
N ASP A 94 2.87 -0.59 -1.88
CA ASP A 94 3.43 -1.81 -2.43
C ASP A 94 4.79 -2.13 -1.79
N LYS A 95 5.63 -1.12 -1.63
CA LYS A 95 6.96 -1.30 -1.05
C LYS A 95 6.89 -1.75 0.41
N LEU A 96 5.99 -1.16 1.19
CA LEU A 96 5.82 -1.55 2.58
C LEU A 96 5.33 -3.00 2.69
N VAL A 97 4.38 -3.39 1.86
CA VAL A 97 3.88 -4.76 1.83
C VAL A 97 4.98 -5.73 1.37
N ASP A 98 5.79 -5.31 0.40
CA ASP A 98 6.92 -6.10 -0.07
C ASP A 98 7.94 -6.32 1.04
N ASP A 99 8.27 -5.28 1.79
CA ASP A 99 9.19 -5.38 2.93
C ASP A 99 8.62 -6.31 4.00
N LEU A 100 7.31 -6.22 4.26
CA LEU A 100 6.63 -7.10 5.19
C LEU A 100 6.76 -8.56 4.74
N ALA A 101 6.49 -8.82 3.45
CA ALA A 101 6.58 -10.15 2.87
C ALA A 101 8.01 -10.70 2.94
N LYS A 102 9.02 -9.83 2.88
CA LYS A 102 10.42 -10.23 2.98
C LYS A 102 10.88 -10.49 4.41
N GLY A 103 10.00 -10.31 5.38
CA GLY A 103 10.31 -10.60 6.78
C GLY A 103 10.79 -9.41 7.60
N LYS A 104 10.67 -8.20 7.08
CA LYS A 104 11.06 -7.01 7.83
C LYS A 104 10.19 -6.84 9.07
N PRO A 105 10.77 -6.57 10.26
CA PRO A 105 9.98 -6.37 11.47
C PRO A 105 9.03 -5.19 11.37
N MET A 106 7.83 -5.32 11.95
CA MET A 106 6.82 -4.27 11.96
C MET A 106 7.38 -2.95 12.51
N GLU A 107 8.14 -3.00 13.58
CA GLU A 107 8.73 -1.83 14.21
C GLU A 107 9.61 -1.03 13.25
N LYS A 108 10.23 -1.69 12.29
CA LYS A 108 11.06 -1.02 11.28
C LYS A 108 10.24 -0.50 10.12
N ILE A 109 9.15 -1.20 9.78
CA ILE A 109 8.24 -0.77 8.72
C ILE A 109 7.51 0.49 9.15
N LEU A 110 7.09 0.53 10.41
CA LEU A 110 6.26 1.61 10.97
C LEU A 110 7.07 2.70 11.66
N SER A 111 8.36 2.75 11.44
CA SER A 111 9.20 3.77 12.06
C SER A 111 9.30 5.05 11.24
#